data_764c0b7b665d0736e179c187c424a567
#
_entry.id   764c0b7b665d0736e179c187c424a567
#
_cell.length_a   1.000
_cell.length_b   1.000
_cell.length_c   1.000
_cell.angle_alpha   90.00
_cell.angle_beta   90.00
_cell.angle_gamma   90.00
#
_symmetry.space_group_name_H-M   'P 1'
#
loop_
_entity.id
_entity.type
_entity.pdbx_description
1 polymer ?
#
loop_
_entity_poly.entity_id
_entity_poly.type
_entity_poly.pdbx_seq_one_letter_code
_entity_poly.pdbx_strand_id
1 'polypeptide(L)'
;MPPRDVPLDQPLYGATLPQAISRFWRKYATFSGRAGRAEYWWWALTSIVVSFVLEGVRFARLGGLEAYFSTPLLSLRPTSLPWLMWTAATVVPAAALGVRRLHDINRTGWWQLLTLAVFVASEVQVRFVPQTLAEMARPAPLAPSDAALKAGAMIVSAIGSVVLIIFDVSAPVPAGQRFDHAATG
;
A
#
# COMPACT_ATOMS: atom_id res chain seq x y z
N MET A 1 14.72 -3.16 -27.51
CA MET A 1 15.58 -4.18 -26.89
C MET A 1 14.94 -4.57 -25.57
N PRO A 2 14.70 -5.87 -25.27
CA PRO A 2 14.34 -6.25 -23.92
C PRO A 2 15.48 -5.82 -22.97
N PRO A 3 15.16 -5.27 -21.78
CA PRO A 3 16.19 -4.90 -20.85
C PRO A 3 17.00 -6.14 -20.51
N ARG A 4 18.34 -6.01 -20.58
CA ARG A 4 19.29 -7.04 -20.14
C ARG A 4 18.88 -7.51 -18.75
N ASP A 5 19.19 -8.77 -18.40
CA ASP A 5 19.01 -9.32 -17.06
C ASP A 5 19.81 -8.48 -16.05
N VAL A 6 19.13 -7.43 -15.53
CA VAL A 6 19.72 -6.61 -14.48
C VAL A 6 19.70 -7.41 -13.18
N PRO A 7 20.84 -7.57 -12.50
CA PRO A 7 20.92 -8.28 -11.24
C PRO A 7 19.86 -7.82 -10.23
N LEU A 8 19.46 -8.72 -9.33
CA LEU A 8 18.39 -8.41 -8.37
C LEU A 8 18.75 -7.31 -7.37
N ASP A 9 20.02 -7.11 -7.09
CA ASP A 9 20.57 -6.07 -6.20
C ASP A 9 20.48 -4.67 -6.79
N GLN A 10 20.33 -4.56 -8.12
CA GLN A 10 20.21 -3.27 -8.83
C GLN A 10 18.75 -2.94 -9.18
N PRO A 11 18.40 -1.64 -9.28
CA PRO A 11 17.07 -1.21 -9.73
C PRO A 11 16.87 -1.49 -11.22
N LEU A 12 15.71 -2.02 -11.60
CA LEU A 12 15.34 -2.20 -13.00
C LEU A 12 14.51 -1.00 -13.49
N TYR A 13 15.19 0.00 -14.04
CA TYR A 13 14.51 1.13 -14.66
C TYR A 13 13.84 0.69 -15.97
N GLY A 14 12.55 1.04 -16.14
CA GLY A 14 11.76 0.61 -17.31
C GLY A 14 11.30 -0.85 -17.24
N ALA A 15 11.17 -1.43 -16.04
CA ALA A 15 10.63 -2.76 -15.85
C ALA A 15 9.27 -2.94 -16.54
N THR A 16 9.05 -4.08 -17.17
CA THR A 16 7.73 -4.52 -17.65
C THR A 16 6.92 -5.10 -16.50
N LEU A 17 5.60 -5.22 -16.66
CA LEU A 17 4.72 -5.81 -15.65
C LEU A 17 5.18 -7.22 -15.18
N PRO A 18 5.49 -8.20 -16.05
CA PRO A 18 5.96 -9.51 -15.60
C PRO A 18 7.27 -9.44 -14.83
N GLN A 19 8.19 -8.55 -15.24
CA GLN A 19 9.45 -8.35 -14.55
C GLN A 19 9.26 -7.76 -13.16
N ALA A 20 8.39 -6.75 -13.03
CA ALA A 20 8.07 -6.13 -11.74
C ALA A 20 7.46 -7.15 -10.76
N ILE A 21 6.49 -7.95 -11.21
CA ILE A 21 5.86 -9.02 -10.40
C ILE A 21 6.90 -10.07 -10.00
N SER A 22 7.72 -10.55 -10.94
CA SER A 22 8.77 -11.53 -10.65
C SER A 22 9.76 -10.99 -9.61
N ARG A 23 10.24 -9.74 -9.78
CA ARG A 23 11.18 -9.09 -8.85
C ARG A 23 10.54 -8.84 -7.48
N PHE A 24 9.26 -8.50 -7.42
CA PHE A 24 8.52 -8.33 -6.18
C PHE A 24 8.58 -9.59 -5.32
N TRP A 25 8.25 -10.74 -5.87
CA TRP A 25 8.25 -12.01 -5.15
C TRP A 25 9.68 -12.53 -4.86
N ARG A 26 10.61 -12.36 -5.79
CA ARG A 26 12.02 -12.80 -5.60
C ARG A 26 12.76 -11.97 -4.56
N LYS A 27 12.34 -10.71 -4.35
CA LYS A 27 12.88 -9.80 -3.33
C LYS A 27 11.95 -9.69 -2.12
N TYR A 28 11.27 -10.77 -1.73
CA TYR A 28 10.19 -10.80 -0.75
C TYR A 28 10.48 -10.00 0.53
N ALA A 29 11.62 -10.24 1.17
CA ALA A 29 12.06 -9.58 2.41
C ALA A 29 13.40 -8.84 2.22
N THR A 30 13.70 -8.37 0.99
CA THR A 30 14.93 -7.63 0.70
C THR A 30 14.68 -6.13 0.85
N PHE A 31 15.08 -5.57 1.97
CA PHE A 31 14.95 -4.15 2.30
C PHE A 31 16.13 -3.30 1.83
N SER A 32 17.24 -3.90 1.45
CA SER A 32 18.42 -3.26 0.90
C SER A 32 18.32 -3.04 -0.61
N GLY A 33 19.20 -2.20 -1.16
CA GLY A 33 19.19 -1.83 -2.57
C GLY A 33 18.12 -0.82 -2.91
N ARG A 34 17.85 -0.66 -4.21
CA ARG A 34 16.91 0.32 -4.76
C ARG A 34 15.83 -0.33 -5.63
N ALA A 35 14.71 0.36 -5.82
CA ALA A 35 13.67 -0.05 -6.76
C ALA A 35 13.27 1.15 -7.66
N GLY A 36 13.25 0.92 -8.97
CA GLY A 36 12.82 1.92 -9.93
C GLY A 36 11.32 2.21 -9.88
N ARG A 37 10.91 3.38 -10.41
CA ARG A 37 9.50 3.77 -10.51
C ARG A 37 8.64 2.72 -11.21
N ALA A 38 9.13 2.14 -12.30
CA ALA A 38 8.38 1.13 -13.05
C ALA A 38 8.13 -0.14 -12.22
N GLU A 39 9.14 -0.63 -11.45
CA GLU A 39 8.96 -1.76 -10.54
C GLU A 39 7.85 -1.47 -9.52
N TYR A 40 7.86 -0.28 -8.92
CA TYR A 40 6.90 0.14 -7.91
C TYR A 40 5.48 0.29 -8.49
N TRP A 41 5.32 1.06 -9.57
CA TRP A 41 4.01 1.37 -10.12
C TRP A 41 3.31 0.17 -10.78
N TRP A 42 4.06 -0.75 -11.42
CA TRP A 42 3.48 -2.00 -11.92
C TRP A 42 2.96 -2.87 -10.78
N TRP A 43 3.70 -2.94 -9.68
CA TRP A 43 3.21 -3.64 -8.50
C TRP A 43 1.99 -2.94 -7.87
N ALA A 44 2.03 -1.63 -7.69
CA ALA A 44 0.92 -0.85 -7.16
C ALA A 44 -0.36 -1.08 -7.99
N LEU A 45 -0.26 -1.01 -9.32
CA LEU A 45 -1.37 -1.30 -10.23
C LEU A 45 -1.89 -2.73 -10.05
N THR A 46 -0.99 -3.72 -10.00
CA THR A 46 -1.36 -5.12 -9.76
C THR A 46 -2.11 -5.28 -8.45
N SER A 47 -1.60 -4.68 -7.38
CA SER A 47 -2.21 -4.73 -6.06
C SER A 47 -3.60 -4.09 -6.03
N ILE A 48 -3.76 -2.94 -6.68
CA ILE A 48 -5.06 -2.26 -6.81
C ILE A 48 -6.06 -3.16 -7.55
N VAL A 49 -5.69 -3.73 -8.68
CA VAL A 49 -6.58 -4.59 -9.48
C VAL A 49 -6.99 -5.83 -8.69
N VAL A 50 -6.03 -6.51 -8.05
CA VAL A 50 -6.33 -7.70 -7.23
C VAL A 50 -7.23 -7.35 -6.05
N SER A 51 -6.93 -6.26 -5.33
CA SER A 51 -7.76 -5.81 -4.20
C SER A 51 -9.18 -5.46 -4.65
N PHE A 52 -9.32 -4.79 -5.79
CA PHE A 52 -10.63 -4.46 -6.36
C PHE A 52 -11.45 -5.72 -6.71
N VAL A 53 -10.82 -6.72 -7.32
CA VAL A 53 -11.46 -8.00 -7.62
C VAL A 53 -11.87 -8.73 -6.34
N LEU A 54 -11.00 -8.78 -5.33
CA LEU A 54 -11.30 -9.42 -4.05
C LEU A 54 -12.45 -8.73 -3.32
N GLU A 55 -12.50 -7.39 -3.36
CA GLU A 55 -13.61 -6.61 -2.79
C GLU A 55 -14.90 -6.83 -3.57
N GLY A 56 -14.86 -6.91 -4.89
CA GLY A 56 -16.03 -7.24 -5.72
C GLY A 56 -16.60 -8.62 -5.38
N VAL A 57 -15.73 -9.62 -5.21
CA VAL A 57 -16.13 -10.97 -4.77
C VAL A 57 -16.73 -10.95 -3.36
N ARG A 58 -16.13 -10.19 -2.43
CA ARG A 58 -16.62 -10.01 -1.07
C ARG A 58 -18.01 -9.37 -1.07
N PHE A 59 -18.19 -8.29 -1.82
CA PHE A 59 -19.47 -7.62 -1.98
C PHE A 59 -20.57 -8.56 -2.52
N ALA A 60 -20.26 -9.31 -3.58
CA ALA A 60 -21.20 -10.26 -4.17
C ALA A 60 -21.62 -11.38 -3.19
N ARG A 61 -20.70 -11.83 -2.34
CA ARG A 61 -20.98 -12.88 -1.33
C ARG A 61 -21.75 -12.38 -0.11
N LEU A 62 -21.67 -11.10 0.21
CA LEU A 62 -22.38 -10.51 1.35
C LEU A 62 -23.85 -10.21 1.05
N GLY A 63 -24.25 -10.15 -0.23
CA GLY A 63 -25.64 -10.06 -0.64
C GLY A 63 -26.26 -8.67 -0.52
N GLY A 64 -25.47 -7.60 -0.32
CA GLY A 64 -26.00 -6.25 -0.32
C GLY A 64 -25.13 -5.22 0.40
N LEU A 65 -25.46 -3.95 0.20
CA LEU A 65 -24.69 -2.80 0.74
C LEU A 65 -24.65 -2.80 2.27
N GLU A 66 -25.77 -3.07 2.93
CA GLU A 66 -25.82 -3.05 4.39
C GLU A 66 -24.93 -4.13 5.01
N ALA A 67 -25.01 -5.37 4.51
CA ALA A 67 -24.12 -6.44 4.94
C ALA A 67 -22.66 -6.17 4.63
N TYR A 68 -22.39 -5.50 3.51
CA TYR A 68 -21.03 -5.11 3.12
C TYR A 68 -20.43 -4.08 4.09
N PHE A 69 -21.13 -3.01 4.43
CA PHE A 69 -20.65 -1.97 5.34
C PHE A 69 -20.60 -2.43 6.81
N SER A 70 -21.53 -3.29 7.23
CA SER A 70 -21.56 -3.82 8.60
C SER A 70 -20.52 -4.93 8.87
N THR A 71 -19.88 -5.48 7.83
CA THR A 71 -18.89 -6.55 8.00
C THR A 71 -17.46 -5.98 7.96
N PRO A 72 -16.71 -5.96 9.09
CA PRO A 72 -15.33 -5.46 9.11
C PRO A 72 -14.44 -6.22 8.13
N LEU A 73 -13.55 -5.49 7.45
CA LEU A 73 -12.59 -6.07 6.50
C LEU A 73 -11.64 -7.06 7.17
N LEU A 74 -11.18 -6.74 8.38
CA LEU A 74 -10.31 -7.58 9.21
C LEU A 74 -11.06 -8.67 9.98
N SER A 75 -12.28 -9.04 9.56
CA SER A 75 -13.01 -10.16 10.16
C SER A 75 -12.47 -11.49 9.63
N LEU A 76 -12.40 -12.51 10.51
CA LEU A 76 -12.05 -13.88 10.12
C LEU A 76 -13.23 -14.64 9.47
N ARG A 77 -14.18 -13.93 8.91
CA ARG A 77 -15.30 -14.55 8.18
C ARG A 77 -14.81 -15.11 6.84
N PRO A 78 -15.39 -16.19 6.34
CA PRO A 78 -15.02 -16.77 5.04
C PRO A 78 -15.05 -15.78 3.87
N THR A 79 -15.90 -14.76 3.94
CA THR A 79 -16.01 -13.69 2.95
C THR A 79 -14.79 -12.77 2.91
N SER A 80 -14.09 -12.59 4.05
CA SER A 80 -12.92 -11.72 4.17
C SER A 80 -11.59 -12.49 4.06
N LEU A 81 -11.60 -13.82 4.17
CA LEU A 81 -10.38 -14.65 4.14
C LEU A 81 -9.53 -14.43 2.88
N PRO A 82 -10.07 -14.38 1.65
CA PRO A 82 -9.22 -14.16 0.47
C PRO A 82 -8.45 -12.84 0.52
N TRP A 83 -9.10 -11.78 1.03
CA TRP A 83 -8.46 -10.49 1.21
C TRP A 83 -7.38 -10.52 2.30
N LEU A 84 -7.66 -11.16 3.44
CA LEU A 84 -6.68 -11.34 4.53
C LEU A 84 -5.46 -12.13 4.06
N MET A 85 -5.67 -13.22 3.32
CA MET A 85 -4.58 -14.03 2.76
C MET A 85 -3.72 -13.22 1.78
N TRP A 86 -4.36 -12.45 0.90
CA TRP A 86 -3.65 -11.55 -0.02
C TRP A 86 -2.81 -10.53 0.75
N THR A 87 -3.39 -9.86 1.73
CA THR A 87 -2.70 -8.87 2.55
C THR A 87 -1.54 -9.50 3.32
N ALA A 88 -1.77 -10.64 3.98
CA ALA A 88 -0.72 -11.35 4.72
C ALA A 88 0.44 -11.78 3.81
N ALA A 89 0.14 -12.25 2.60
CA ALA A 89 1.17 -12.64 1.64
C ALA A 89 1.97 -11.46 1.09
N THR A 90 1.36 -10.28 0.99
CA THR A 90 1.96 -9.14 0.28
C THR A 90 2.51 -8.05 1.18
N VAL A 91 2.15 -8.00 2.47
CA VAL A 91 2.56 -6.91 3.38
C VAL A 91 4.09 -6.80 3.52
N VAL A 92 4.78 -7.91 3.67
CA VAL A 92 6.24 -7.91 3.80
C VAL A 92 6.94 -7.45 2.51
N PRO A 93 6.69 -8.07 1.34
CA PRO A 93 7.34 -7.65 0.11
C PRO A 93 6.89 -6.26 -0.37
N ALA A 94 5.68 -5.80 -0.03
CA ALA A 94 5.25 -4.43 -0.30
C ALA A 94 6.03 -3.42 0.55
N ALA A 95 6.22 -3.70 1.85
CA ALA A 95 7.06 -2.88 2.70
C ALA A 95 8.51 -2.85 2.22
N ALA A 96 9.07 -4.00 1.82
CA ALA A 96 10.42 -4.08 1.26
C ALA A 96 10.56 -3.29 -0.06
N LEU A 97 9.55 -3.35 -0.93
CA LEU A 97 9.52 -2.57 -2.16
C LEU A 97 9.45 -1.07 -1.88
N GLY A 98 8.60 -0.65 -0.93
CA GLY A 98 8.49 0.76 -0.51
C GLY A 98 9.80 1.30 0.06
N VAL A 99 10.49 0.56 0.93
CA VAL A 99 11.81 0.93 1.45
C VAL A 99 12.82 1.11 0.32
N ARG A 100 12.89 0.15 -0.63
CA ARG A 100 13.79 0.24 -1.79
C ARG A 100 13.44 1.41 -2.71
N ARG A 101 12.16 1.78 -2.80
CA ARG A 101 11.73 2.96 -3.54
C ARG A 101 12.19 4.26 -2.86
N LEU A 102 12.12 4.34 -1.53
CA LEU A 102 12.66 5.45 -0.75
C LEU A 102 14.19 5.57 -0.90
N HIS A 103 14.91 4.46 -0.92
CA HIS A 103 16.35 4.44 -1.18
C HIS A 103 16.70 5.03 -2.56
N ASP A 104 15.88 4.79 -3.59
CA ASP A 104 16.10 5.30 -4.94
C ASP A 104 16.05 6.85 -5.02
N ILE A 105 15.34 7.48 -4.11
CA ILE A 105 15.28 8.94 -3.93
C ILE A 105 16.14 9.44 -2.77
N ASN A 106 17.11 8.64 -2.33
CA ASN A 106 18.05 8.96 -1.24
C ASN A 106 17.37 9.21 0.14
N ARG A 107 16.22 8.59 0.39
CA ARG A 107 15.55 8.61 1.68
C ARG A 107 15.76 7.32 2.43
N THR A 108 15.80 7.39 3.76
CA THR A 108 15.93 6.20 4.61
C THR A 108 14.61 5.43 4.67
N GLY A 109 14.67 4.12 4.90
CA GLY A 109 13.49 3.24 5.02
C GLY A 109 12.54 3.62 6.17
N TRP A 110 12.97 4.43 7.14
CA TRP A 110 12.13 4.92 8.23
C TRP A 110 10.90 5.71 7.76
N TRP A 111 10.98 6.33 6.59
CA TRP A 111 9.83 7.00 5.98
C TRP A 111 8.68 6.03 5.65
N GLN A 112 8.93 4.72 5.64
CA GLN A 112 7.88 3.70 5.51
C GLN A 112 6.92 3.69 6.72
N LEU A 113 7.32 4.22 7.89
CA LEU A 113 6.40 4.42 9.01
C LEU A 113 5.27 5.40 8.68
N LEU A 114 5.46 6.29 7.73
CA LEU A 114 4.39 7.15 7.23
C LEU A 114 3.27 6.33 6.55
N THR A 115 3.62 5.29 5.80
CA THR A 115 2.64 4.35 5.22
C THR A 115 1.83 3.67 6.34
N LEU A 116 2.49 3.24 7.41
CA LEU A 116 1.80 2.68 8.58
C LEU A 116 0.88 3.71 9.25
N ALA A 117 1.35 4.95 9.43
CA ALA A 117 0.54 6.02 10.01
C ALA A 117 -0.70 6.33 9.17
N VAL A 118 -0.56 6.40 7.84
CA VAL A 118 -1.68 6.58 6.90
C VAL A 118 -2.64 5.41 6.98
N PHE A 119 -2.14 4.18 7.04
CA PHE A 119 -2.96 2.99 7.19
C PHE A 119 -3.78 3.02 8.49
N VAL A 120 -3.15 3.27 9.64
CA VAL A 120 -3.84 3.37 10.94
C VAL A 120 -4.88 4.50 10.93
N ALA A 121 -4.54 5.65 10.35
CA ALA A 121 -5.48 6.76 10.23
C ALA A 121 -6.69 6.40 9.34
N SER A 122 -6.48 5.62 8.27
CA SER A 122 -7.57 5.13 7.41
C SER A 122 -8.49 4.16 8.18
N GLU A 123 -7.95 3.25 8.97
CA GLU A 123 -8.73 2.35 9.82
C GLU A 123 -9.55 3.11 10.88
N VAL A 124 -8.99 4.18 11.45
CA VAL A 124 -9.74 5.07 12.35
C VAL A 124 -10.92 5.71 11.63
N GLN A 125 -10.74 6.18 10.39
CA GLN A 125 -11.82 6.79 9.61
C GLN A 125 -12.94 5.82 9.29
N VAL A 126 -12.64 4.54 9.02
CA VAL A 126 -13.65 3.49 8.74
C VAL A 126 -14.64 3.35 9.89
N ARG A 127 -14.25 3.62 11.14
CA ARG A 127 -15.15 3.56 12.32
C ARG A 127 -16.28 4.61 12.26
N PHE A 128 -16.10 5.67 11.48
CA PHE A 128 -17.07 6.76 11.33
C PHE A 128 -17.84 6.70 10.00
N VAL A 129 -17.67 5.63 9.23
CA VAL A 129 -18.47 5.39 8.03
C VAL A 129 -19.86 4.88 8.46
N PRO A 130 -20.97 5.49 7.99
CA PRO A 130 -22.32 4.98 8.26
C PRO A 130 -22.45 3.51 7.83
N GLN A 131 -23.02 2.69 8.69
CA GLN A 131 -23.16 1.25 8.44
C GLN A 131 -24.51 0.89 7.80
N THR A 132 -25.50 1.80 7.88
CA THR A 132 -26.84 1.61 7.35
C THR A 132 -27.27 2.76 6.45
N LEU A 133 -28.24 2.50 5.56
CA LEU A 133 -28.84 3.55 4.74
C LEU A 133 -29.55 4.62 5.60
N ALA A 134 -30.10 4.24 6.75
CA ALA A 134 -30.73 5.16 7.68
C ALA A 134 -29.72 6.12 8.30
N GLU A 135 -28.54 5.63 8.69
CA GLU A 135 -27.44 6.47 9.19
C GLU A 135 -26.89 7.39 8.11
N MET A 136 -26.80 6.93 6.84
CA MET A 136 -26.41 7.77 5.72
C MET A 136 -27.40 8.91 5.50
N ALA A 137 -28.70 8.64 5.61
CA ALA A 137 -29.77 9.64 5.43
C ALA A 137 -29.87 10.63 6.60
N ARG A 138 -29.53 10.18 7.80
CA ARG A 138 -29.60 10.97 9.04
C ARG A 138 -28.38 10.66 9.92
N PRO A 139 -27.20 11.22 9.59
CA PRO A 139 -26.02 10.98 10.40
C PRO A 139 -26.19 11.55 11.81
N ALA A 140 -25.92 10.73 12.82
CA ALA A 140 -25.91 11.18 14.19
C ALA A 140 -24.76 12.18 14.44
N PRO A 141 -24.97 13.21 15.28
CA PRO A 141 -23.88 14.10 15.65
C PRO A 141 -22.80 13.31 16.42
N LEU A 142 -21.54 13.55 16.06
CA LEU A 142 -20.41 12.97 16.76
C LEU A 142 -20.15 13.68 18.07
N ALA A 143 -19.74 12.94 19.09
CA ALA A 143 -19.18 13.55 20.29
C ALA A 143 -17.94 14.40 19.92
N PRO A 144 -17.64 15.50 20.64
CA PRO A 144 -16.50 16.36 20.33
C PRO A 144 -15.15 15.61 20.23
N SER A 145 -14.93 14.61 21.10
CA SER A 145 -13.74 13.74 21.07
C SER A 145 -13.65 12.92 19.80
N ASP A 146 -14.77 12.36 19.33
CA ASP A 146 -14.83 11.54 18.12
C ASP A 146 -14.68 12.41 16.87
N ALA A 147 -15.26 13.60 16.87
CA ALA A 147 -15.08 14.59 15.81
C ALA A 147 -13.61 15.01 15.69
N ALA A 148 -12.93 15.27 16.82
CA ALA A 148 -11.51 15.59 16.84
C ALA A 148 -10.64 14.42 16.35
N LEU A 149 -10.93 13.18 16.78
CA LEU A 149 -10.22 11.98 16.35
C LEU A 149 -10.38 11.75 14.84
N LYS A 150 -11.60 11.87 14.31
CA LYS A 150 -11.88 11.76 12.88
C LYS A 150 -11.12 12.83 12.08
N ALA A 151 -11.18 14.09 12.53
CA ALA A 151 -10.48 15.19 11.86
C ALA A 151 -8.96 14.97 11.86
N GLY A 152 -8.38 14.56 12.99
CA GLY A 152 -6.96 14.22 13.08
C GLY A 152 -6.56 13.09 12.14
N ALA A 153 -7.34 12.01 12.08
CA ALA A 153 -7.11 10.91 11.16
C ALA A 153 -7.22 11.35 9.68
N MET A 154 -8.18 12.22 9.35
CA MET A 154 -8.29 12.78 7.98
C MET A 154 -7.07 13.61 7.61
N ILE A 155 -6.58 14.45 8.50
CA ILE A 155 -5.37 15.27 8.26
C ILE A 155 -4.15 14.39 8.04
N VAL A 156 -3.93 13.39 8.92
CA VAL A 156 -2.80 12.44 8.79
C VAL A 156 -2.88 11.67 7.48
N SER A 157 -4.05 11.16 7.11
CA SER A 157 -4.24 10.44 5.84
C SER A 157 -4.01 11.35 4.63
N ALA A 158 -4.56 12.55 4.62
CA ALA A 158 -4.43 13.47 3.50
C ALA A 158 -2.97 13.91 3.29
N ILE A 159 -2.34 14.43 4.33
CA ILE A 159 -0.94 14.91 4.24
C ILE A 159 -0.01 13.73 3.97
N GLY A 160 -0.17 12.63 4.70
CA GLY A 160 0.68 11.46 4.55
C GLY A 160 0.59 10.87 3.14
N SER A 161 -0.62 10.74 2.57
CA SER A 161 -0.80 10.25 1.20
C SER A 161 -0.14 11.16 0.17
N VAL A 162 -0.27 12.47 0.30
CA VAL A 162 0.39 13.43 -0.60
C VAL A 162 1.91 13.27 -0.53
N VAL A 163 2.48 13.17 0.67
CA VAL A 163 3.94 12.98 0.83
C VAL A 163 4.40 11.65 0.23
N LEU A 164 3.66 10.56 0.45
CA LEU A 164 3.97 9.26 -0.13
C LEU A 164 3.91 9.30 -1.66
N ILE A 165 2.87 9.90 -2.25
CA ILE A 165 2.77 10.06 -3.70
C ILE A 165 3.96 10.85 -4.24
N ILE A 166 4.36 11.95 -3.58
CA ILE A 166 5.54 12.72 -3.98
C ILE A 166 6.79 11.83 -3.99
N PHE A 167 6.99 10.98 -2.99
CA PHE A 167 8.12 10.06 -2.94
C PHE A 167 8.06 9.02 -4.08
N ASP A 168 6.87 8.49 -4.36
CA ASP A 168 6.69 7.44 -5.35
C ASP A 168 6.85 7.93 -6.80
N VAL A 169 6.51 9.19 -7.09
CA VAL A 169 6.69 9.80 -8.42
C VAL A 169 8.04 10.46 -8.62
N SER A 170 8.79 10.75 -7.54
CA SER A 170 10.08 11.45 -7.60
C SER A 170 11.08 10.73 -8.48
N ALA A 171 11.93 11.50 -9.19
CA ALA A 171 12.99 10.91 -10.00
C ALA A 171 14.08 10.27 -9.13
N PRO A 172 14.77 9.21 -9.62
CA PRO A 172 15.89 8.62 -8.92
C PRO A 172 17.01 9.64 -8.72
N VAL A 173 17.69 9.54 -7.59
CA VAL A 173 18.80 10.44 -7.24
C VAL A 173 20.10 9.66 -7.17
N PRO A 174 21.20 10.12 -7.79
CA PRO A 174 22.49 9.42 -7.76
C PRO A 174 22.98 9.09 -6.35
N ALA A 175 22.75 9.98 -5.38
CA ALA A 175 23.10 9.76 -3.97
C ALA A 175 22.37 8.54 -3.33
N GLY A 176 21.29 8.05 -3.92
CA GLY A 176 20.63 6.81 -3.51
C GLY A 176 21.49 5.55 -3.70
N GLN A 177 22.54 5.61 -4.52
CA GLN A 177 23.49 4.51 -4.74
C GLN A 177 24.17 4.01 -3.45
N ARG A 178 24.24 4.84 -2.42
CA ARG A 178 24.75 4.44 -1.09
C ARG A 178 24.01 3.26 -0.45
N PHE A 179 22.79 2.97 -0.90
CA PHE A 179 21.98 1.85 -0.43
C PHE A 179 22.14 0.56 -1.26
N ASP A 180 22.87 0.64 -2.39
CA ASP A 180 23.25 -0.55 -3.14
C ASP A 180 24.32 -1.31 -2.33
N HIS A 181 24.29 -2.63 -2.36
CA HIS A 181 25.40 -3.39 -1.82
C HIS A 181 26.64 -3.06 -2.64
N ALA A 182 27.73 -2.68 -1.96
CA ALA A 182 29.03 -2.63 -2.61
C ALA A 182 29.24 -4.01 -3.26
N ALA A 183 29.50 -4.02 -4.57
CA ALA A 183 29.93 -5.24 -5.24
C ALA A 183 31.14 -5.75 -4.43
N THR A 184 30.96 -6.85 -3.73
CA THR A 184 32.09 -7.57 -3.10
C THR A 184 32.99 -7.99 -4.24
N GLY A 185 34.06 -7.23 -4.43
CA GLY A 185 35.13 -7.55 -5.38
C GLY A 185 35.87 -8.80 -4.99
#